data_de497611fc92ee2c416b90172e3e3b2c
#
_entry.id   de497611fc92ee2c416b90172e3e3b2c
#
_cell.length_a   1.000
_cell.length_b   1.000
_cell.length_c   1.000
_cell.angle_alpha   90.00
_cell.angle_beta   90.00
_cell.angle_gamma   90.00
#
_symmetry.space_group_name_H-M   'P 1'
#
loop_
_entity.id
_entity.type
_entity.pdbx_description
1 polymer ?
#
loop_
_entity_poly.entity_id
_entity_poly.type
_entity_poly.pdbx_seq_one_letter_code
_entity_poly.pdbx_strand_id
1 'polypeptide(L)'
;VFHDYYLFKPKAFKNVTNGIAYRRWLLASNPELCKLLDETIGDGYKHDAADLSKLNKYADDKTVLKKLNEIKLDNKKNFAAYLEKSTGQSIDPNSIFDCQVKRMHE
;
A
#
# COMPACT_ATOMS: atom_id res chain seq x y z
N VAL A 1 -30.96 7.37 -3.55
CA VAL A 1 -31.75 7.56 -2.32
C VAL A 1 -31.96 9.06 -2.02
N PHE A 2 -30.93 9.92 -2.13
CA PHE A 2 -31.04 11.34 -1.76
C PHE A 2 -31.12 12.31 -2.96
N HIS A 3 -31.52 11.83 -4.14
CA HIS A 3 -31.47 12.60 -5.38
C HIS A 3 -32.27 13.93 -5.29
N ASP A 4 -33.51 13.86 -4.81
CA ASP A 4 -34.39 15.05 -4.74
C ASP A 4 -33.90 16.07 -3.72
N TYR A 5 -33.37 15.60 -2.59
CA TYR A 5 -32.72 16.49 -1.62
C TYR A 5 -31.47 17.12 -2.18
N TYR A 6 -30.69 16.39 -2.98
CA TYR A 6 -29.51 16.92 -3.65
C TYR A 6 -29.89 18.02 -4.66
N LEU A 7 -30.95 17.83 -5.44
CA LEU A 7 -31.44 18.85 -6.36
C LEU A 7 -31.88 20.13 -5.62
N PHE A 8 -32.55 19.95 -4.46
CA PHE A 8 -33.02 21.09 -3.66
C PHE A 8 -31.88 21.86 -2.99
N LYS A 9 -30.86 21.18 -2.47
CA LYS A 9 -29.78 21.83 -1.72
C LYS A 9 -28.41 21.14 -1.95
N PRO A 10 -27.85 21.22 -3.17
CA PRO A 10 -26.64 20.49 -3.54
C PRO A 10 -25.43 20.83 -2.70
N LYS A 11 -25.30 22.09 -2.27
CA LYS A 11 -24.16 22.56 -1.43
C LYS A 11 -24.16 22.00 0.00
N ALA A 12 -25.27 21.39 0.46
CA ALA A 12 -25.34 20.76 1.77
C ALA A 12 -24.72 19.34 1.77
N PHE A 13 -24.59 18.73 0.58
CA PHE A 13 -24.00 17.41 0.45
C PHE A 13 -22.49 17.54 0.31
N LYS A 14 -21.79 16.84 1.19
CA LYS A 14 -20.33 16.78 1.19
C LYS A 14 -19.90 15.32 1.26
N ASN A 15 -18.87 14.98 0.53
CA ASN A 15 -18.24 13.67 0.64
C ASN A 15 -17.06 13.77 1.60
N VAL A 16 -17.07 12.92 2.62
CA VAL A 16 -15.98 12.77 3.56
C VAL A 16 -15.52 11.32 3.52
N THR A 17 -14.33 11.08 3.00
CA THR A 17 -13.73 9.75 2.96
C THR A 17 -12.90 9.49 4.21
N ASN A 18 -12.77 8.23 4.57
CA ASN A 18 -11.84 7.83 5.61
C ASN A 18 -10.40 8.11 5.17
N GLY A 19 -9.59 8.61 6.08
CA GLY A 19 -8.15 8.72 5.85
C GLY A 19 -7.47 7.36 6.01
N ILE A 20 -6.19 7.30 5.62
CA ILE A 20 -5.32 6.14 5.83
C ILE A 20 -4.22 6.50 6.82
N ALA A 21 -3.96 5.63 7.78
CA ALA A 21 -2.79 5.74 8.65
C ALA A 21 -1.56 5.18 7.91
N TYR A 22 -1.06 5.90 6.90
CA TYR A 22 0.02 5.43 6.02
C TYR A 22 1.29 5.05 6.81
N ARG A 23 1.60 5.76 7.88
CA ARG A 23 2.76 5.42 8.73
C ARG A 23 2.64 4.03 9.32
N ARG A 24 1.46 3.66 9.83
CA ARG A 24 1.24 2.30 10.35
C ARG A 24 1.41 1.25 9.25
N TRP A 25 0.79 1.46 8.11
CA TRP A 25 0.78 0.50 7.00
C TRP A 25 2.12 0.45 6.24
N LEU A 26 2.89 1.50 6.26
CA LEU A 26 4.20 1.56 5.62
C LEU A 26 5.31 1.23 6.63
N LEU A 27 5.48 2.03 7.69
CA LEU A 27 6.63 1.93 8.58
C LEU A 27 6.62 0.66 9.42
N ALA A 28 5.45 0.25 9.93
CA ALA A 28 5.35 -0.93 10.78
C ALA A 28 5.25 -2.23 9.97
N SER A 29 4.62 -2.20 8.79
CA SER A 29 4.32 -3.42 8.03
C SER A 29 5.33 -3.74 6.93
N ASN A 30 6.17 -2.78 6.52
CA ASN A 30 7.13 -2.98 5.44
C ASN A 30 8.47 -2.28 5.70
N PRO A 31 9.25 -2.75 6.67
CA PRO A 31 10.50 -2.12 7.09
C PRO A 31 11.55 -2.07 5.98
N GLU A 32 11.64 -3.10 5.13
CA GLU A 32 12.59 -3.12 4.02
C GLU A 32 12.29 -2.04 2.96
N LEU A 33 10.98 -1.82 2.68
CA LEU A 33 10.58 -0.71 1.82
C LEU A 33 10.92 0.63 2.47
N CYS A 34 10.72 0.80 3.78
CA CYS A 34 11.08 2.02 4.48
C CYS A 34 12.57 2.30 4.39
N LYS A 35 13.42 1.28 4.54
CA LYS A 35 14.87 1.42 4.40
C LYS A 35 15.24 1.91 2.99
N LEU A 36 14.64 1.36 1.95
CA LEU A 36 14.86 1.83 0.58
C LEU A 36 14.40 3.29 0.40
N LEU A 37 13.27 3.69 1.00
CA LEU A 37 12.79 5.06 0.98
C LEU A 37 13.76 6.00 1.68
N ASP A 38 14.23 5.65 2.88
CA ASP A 38 15.22 6.42 3.63
C ASP A 38 16.51 6.62 2.82
N GLU A 39 16.97 5.59 2.09
CA GLU A 39 18.16 5.65 1.22
C GLU A 39 17.95 6.52 -0.04
N THR A 40 16.73 6.62 -0.55
CA THR A 40 16.45 7.29 -1.84
C THR A 40 15.92 8.71 -1.69
N ILE A 41 14.96 8.93 -0.81
CA ILE A 41 14.27 10.21 -0.65
C ILE A 41 14.42 10.85 0.73
N GLY A 42 15.17 10.18 1.66
CA GLY A 42 15.29 10.59 3.04
C GLY A 42 14.03 10.27 3.86
N ASP A 43 14.06 10.64 5.13
CA ASP A 43 13.05 10.25 6.13
C ASP A 43 11.86 11.23 6.27
N GLY A 44 11.85 12.33 5.51
CA GLY A 44 10.83 13.38 5.57
C GLY A 44 9.40 12.86 5.37
N TYR A 45 9.23 11.82 4.55
CA TYR A 45 7.91 11.19 4.31
C TYR A 45 7.29 10.59 5.59
N LYS A 46 8.07 10.31 6.63
CA LYS A 46 7.57 9.85 7.93
C LYS A 46 6.75 10.93 8.65
N HIS A 47 6.99 12.18 8.33
CA HIS A 47 6.28 13.34 8.87
C HIS A 47 5.25 13.89 7.89
N ASP A 48 5.62 14.00 6.61
CA ASP A 48 4.76 14.49 5.54
C ASP A 48 4.70 13.47 4.39
N ALA A 49 3.50 12.90 4.17
CA ALA A 49 3.26 11.94 3.09
C ALA A 49 3.50 12.52 1.69
N ALA A 50 3.40 13.85 1.51
CA ALA A 50 3.66 14.50 0.23
C ALA A 50 5.10 14.28 -0.26
N ASP A 51 6.04 14.05 0.65
CA ASP A 51 7.43 13.75 0.34
C ASP A 51 7.62 12.42 -0.44
N LEU A 52 6.65 11.50 -0.38
CA LEU A 52 6.67 10.29 -1.22
C LEU A 52 6.68 10.61 -2.72
N SER A 53 6.18 11.80 -3.12
CA SER A 53 6.25 12.24 -4.51
C SER A 53 7.67 12.38 -5.06
N LYS A 54 8.68 12.51 -4.17
CA LYS A 54 10.09 12.54 -4.53
C LYS A 54 10.56 11.25 -5.21
N LEU A 55 9.83 10.13 -5.03
CA LEU A 55 10.10 8.87 -5.73
C LEU A 55 9.90 8.95 -7.25
N ASN A 56 9.12 9.90 -7.74
CA ASN A 56 8.86 10.03 -9.18
C ASN A 56 10.16 10.18 -10.00
N LYS A 57 11.20 10.79 -9.43
CA LYS A 57 12.51 10.92 -10.09
C LYS A 57 13.24 9.58 -10.30
N TYR A 58 12.82 8.52 -9.60
CA TYR A 58 13.39 7.18 -9.70
C TYR A 58 12.50 6.22 -10.51
N ALA A 59 11.46 6.71 -11.18
CA ALA A 59 10.50 5.88 -11.91
C ALA A 59 11.18 5.00 -12.99
N ASP A 60 12.27 5.50 -13.59
CA ASP A 60 13.04 4.79 -14.63
C ASP A 60 14.40 4.29 -14.10
N ASP A 61 14.70 4.43 -12.82
CA ASP A 61 15.96 3.96 -12.22
C ASP A 61 15.93 2.44 -12.05
N LYS A 62 16.67 1.74 -12.93
CA LYS A 62 16.72 0.27 -12.93
C LYS A 62 17.22 -0.33 -11.61
N THR A 63 18.10 0.37 -10.89
CA THR A 63 18.64 -0.10 -9.62
C THR A 63 17.57 -0.05 -8.53
N VAL A 64 16.85 1.06 -8.44
CA VAL A 64 15.74 1.22 -7.49
C VAL A 64 14.61 0.26 -7.82
N LEU A 65 14.22 0.12 -9.09
CA LEU A 65 13.19 -0.81 -9.53
C LEU A 65 13.56 -2.27 -9.21
N LYS A 66 14.84 -2.65 -9.39
CA LYS A 66 15.31 -3.98 -9.01
C LYS A 66 15.18 -4.22 -7.51
N LYS A 67 15.63 -3.29 -6.66
CA LYS A 67 15.48 -3.37 -5.20
C LYS A 67 14.01 -3.47 -4.78
N LEU A 68 13.11 -2.70 -5.40
CA LEU A 68 11.67 -2.78 -5.13
C LEU A 68 11.10 -4.18 -5.45
N ASN A 69 11.50 -4.77 -6.57
CA ASN A 69 11.07 -6.11 -6.95
C ASN A 69 11.61 -7.18 -5.98
N GLU A 70 12.87 -7.06 -5.54
CA GLU A 70 13.46 -7.96 -4.55
C GLU A 70 12.71 -7.88 -3.21
N ILE A 71 12.45 -6.69 -2.69
CA ILE A 71 11.67 -6.47 -1.46
C ILE A 71 10.28 -7.09 -1.59
N LYS A 72 9.61 -6.86 -2.72
CA LYS A 72 8.28 -7.43 -2.96
C LYS A 72 8.30 -8.96 -3.01
N LEU A 73 9.30 -9.55 -3.67
CA LEU A 73 9.44 -11.00 -3.74
C LEU A 73 9.73 -11.61 -2.37
N ASP A 74 10.58 -10.99 -1.56
CA ASP A 74 10.90 -11.47 -0.23
C ASP A 74 9.69 -11.40 0.71
N ASN A 75 8.90 -10.34 0.65
CA ASN A 75 7.63 -10.26 1.38
C ASN A 75 6.65 -11.35 0.95
N LYS A 76 6.57 -11.68 -0.33
CA LYS A 76 5.74 -12.79 -0.84
C LYS A 76 6.23 -14.16 -0.36
N LYS A 77 7.54 -14.39 -0.34
CA LYS A 77 8.13 -15.64 0.21
C LYS A 77 7.81 -15.78 1.69
N ASN A 78 7.96 -14.70 2.47
CA ASN A 78 7.64 -14.68 3.88
C ASN A 78 6.15 -14.99 4.13
N PHE A 79 5.27 -14.41 3.33
CA PHE A 79 3.84 -14.69 3.40
C PHE A 79 3.52 -16.13 3.00
N ALA A 80 4.14 -16.66 1.94
CA ALA A 80 3.97 -18.06 1.52
C ALA A 80 4.36 -19.02 2.63
N ALA A 81 5.51 -18.80 3.27
CA ALA A 81 5.98 -19.63 4.40
C ALA A 81 5.04 -19.53 5.62
N TYR A 82 4.52 -18.34 5.91
CA TYR A 82 3.53 -18.15 6.97
C TYR A 82 2.23 -18.91 6.68
N LEU A 83 1.73 -18.81 5.44
CA LEU A 83 0.49 -19.48 5.02
C LEU A 83 0.63 -20.99 5.10
N GLU A 84 1.72 -21.54 4.59
CA GLU A 84 2.02 -22.98 4.65
C GLU A 84 2.07 -23.47 6.10
N LYS A 85 2.76 -22.74 6.98
CA LYS A 85 2.85 -23.10 8.41
C LYS A 85 1.49 -23.01 9.12
N SER A 86 0.64 -22.03 8.78
CA SER A 86 -0.61 -21.76 9.49
C SER A 86 -1.79 -22.58 8.97
N THR A 87 -1.83 -22.88 7.67
CA THR A 87 -2.97 -23.53 7.00
C THR A 87 -2.61 -24.83 6.26
N GLY A 88 -1.33 -25.12 6.07
CA GLY A 88 -0.88 -26.21 5.22
C GLY A 88 -0.99 -25.94 3.72
N GLN A 89 -1.39 -24.73 3.32
CA GLN A 89 -1.54 -24.37 1.91
C GLN A 89 -0.24 -23.79 1.35
N SER A 90 0.20 -24.31 0.22
CA SER A 90 1.36 -23.78 -0.52
C SER A 90 0.89 -22.86 -1.65
N ILE A 91 1.57 -21.72 -1.80
CA ILE A 91 1.35 -20.75 -2.88
C ILE A 91 2.68 -20.42 -3.56
N ASP A 92 2.63 -20.15 -4.86
CA ASP A 92 3.82 -19.71 -5.61
C ASP A 92 4.10 -18.23 -5.35
N PRO A 93 5.23 -17.84 -4.71
CA PRO A 93 5.56 -16.44 -4.47
C PRO A 93 5.83 -15.63 -5.75
N ASN A 94 6.01 -16.28 -6.91
CA ASN A 94 6.18 -15.59 -8.19
C ASN A 94 4.83 -15.24 -8.85
N SER A 95 3.72 -15.81 -8.40
CA SER A 95 2.39 -15.50 -8.91
C SER A 95 1.96 -14.07 -8.55
N ILE A 96 0.93 -13.54 -9.22
CA ILE A 96 0.30 -12.27 -8.84
C ILE A 96 -0.57 -12.54 -7.61
N PHE A 97 -0.29 -11.82 -6.50
CA PHE A 97 -1.12 -11.87 -5.32
C PHE A 97 -2.23 -10.84 -5.43
N ASP A 98 -3.47 -11.30 -5.37
CA ASP A 98 -4.65 -10.46 -5.19
C ASP A 98 -5.26 -10.77 -3.82
N CYS A 99 -5.40 -9.75 -2.99
CA CYS A 99 -5.90 -9.89 -1.63
C CYS A 99 -7.07 -8.94 -1.43
N GLN A 100 -8.25 -9.50 -1.25
CA GLN A 100 -9.46 -8.75 -0.99
C GLN A 100 -9.82 -8.83 0.50
N VAL A 101 -9.63 -7.73 1.22
CA VAL A 101 -9.95 -7.61 2.66
C VAL A 101 -11.09 -6.61 2.82
N LYS A 102 -12.31 -7.04 2.52
CA LYS A 102 -13.53 -6.24 2.70
C LYS A 102 -14.72 -7.14 2.99
N ARG A 103 -15.77 -6.55 3.57
CA ARG A 103 -17.05 -7.24 3.71
C ARG A 103 -17.62 -7.53 2.30
N MET A 104 -18.01 -8.77 2.07
CA MET A 104 -18.87 -9.08 0.92
C MET A 104 -20.28 -8.65 1.28
N HIS A 105 -20.88 -7.82 0.44
CA HIS A 105 -22.30 -7.52 0.56
C HIS A 105 -23.09 -8.68 -0.07
N GLU A 106 -24.06 -9.13 0.69
CA GLU A 106 -25.06 -10.07 0.22
C GLU A 106 -25.95 -9.44 -0.85
#